data_d86adb95c8e85e961a855d736dbf2136
#
_entry.id   d86adb95c8e85e961a855d736dbf2136
#
_cell.length_a   1.000
_cell.length_b   1.000
_cell.length_c   1.000
_cell.angle_alpha   90.00
_cell.angle_beta   90.00
_cell.angle_gamma   90.00
#
_symmetry.space_group_name_H-M   'P 1'
#
loop_
_entity.id
_entity.type
_entity.pdbx_description
1 polymer ?
#
loop_
_entity_poly.entity_id
_entity_poly.type
_entity_poly.pdbx_seq_one_letter_code
_entity_poly.pdbx_strand_id
1 'polypeptide(L)'
;FKTITGTYKGKRITVVSTGIGCDNIDIVMNELDALANIDFNTREEKPQLRQLELVRIGTCGGLQPNTPVGTFICSQKSIGFDGLLNFYSGRNEVCDLPFERAFLNHMGWSGNMCAPAPYVIDANAELIERIAGDNMVRGVTIAASGFFGPQGRELRIPLADPKQNEKIENFEYNGYRITNFEMESSALAGLSRLMGHKATTVCMVIANRLIKEANTGYKNTIDTLIKTVLDRI
;
A
#
# COMPACT_ATOMS: atom_id res chain seq x y z
N PHE A 1 -13.00 10.76 9.60
CA PHE A 1 -12.75 9.32 9.56
C PHE A 1 -13.29 8.65 10.83
N LYS A 2 -14.05 7.54 10.68
CA LYS A 2 -14.55 6.80 11.83
C LYS A 2 -13.38 6.18 12.58
N THR A 3 -13.29 6.47 13.89
CA THR A 3 -12.19 6.02 14.75
C THR A 3 -12.74 5.33 15.98
N ILE A 4 -12.16 4.19 16.33
CA ILE A 4 -12.51 3.41 17.53
C ILE A 4 -11.22 3.03 18.25
N THR A 5 -11.12 3.35 19.52
CA THR A 5 -10.02 2.92 20.39
C THR A 5 -10.53 1.91 21.41
N GLY A 6 -9.78 0.84 21.60
CA GLY A 6 -10.13 -0.23 22.53
C GLY A 6 -8.94 -1.08 22.93
N THR A 7 -9.22 -2.22 23.54
CA THR A 7 -8.20 -3.18 23.96
C THR A 7 -8.46 -4.54 23.32
N TYR A 8 -7.46 -5.15 22.73
CA TYR A 8 -7.49 -6.51 22.21
C TYR A 8 -6.38 -7.34 22.86
N LYS A 9 -6.72 -8.42 23.54
CA LYS A 9 -5.76 -9.29 24.28
C LYS A 9 -4.78 -8.50 25.14
N GLY A 10 -5.26 -7.49 25.86
CA GLY A 10 -4.44 -6.64 26.74
C GLY A 10 -3.68 -5.50 26.05
N LYS A 11 -3.63 -5.45 24.74
CA LYS A 11 -2.98 -4.38 23.96
C LYS A 11 -3.98 -3.30 23.58
N ARG A 12 -3.62 -2.03 23.79
CA ARG A 12 -4.43 -0.89 23.35
C ARG A 12 -4.25 -0.68 21.86
N ILE A 13 -5.35 -0.65 21.12
CA ILE A 13 -5.40 -0.52 19.66
C ILE A 13 -6.36 0.60 19.28
N THR A 14 -6.03 1.35 18.26
CA THR A 14 -6.93 2.30 17.60
C THR A 14 -7.14 1.85 16.16
N VAL A 15 -8.40 1.76 15.74
CA VAL A 15 -8.80 1.43 14.37
C VAL A 15 -9.39 2.68 13.72
N VAL A 16 -8.86 3.04 12.56
CA VAL A 16 -9.29 4.21 11.77
C VAL A 16 -9.75 3.75 10.41
N SER A 17 -10.95 4.19 9.99
CA SER A 17 -11.43 4.00 8.61
C SER A 17 -10.83 5.11 7.73
N THR A 18 -9.89 4.76 6.85
CA THR A 18 -9.15 5.75 6.05
C THR A 18 -9.88 6.21 4.79
N GLY A 19 -10.95 5.53 4.37
CA GLY A 19 -11.51 5.73 3.03
C GLY A 19 -10.66 5.06 1.94
N ILE A 20 -10.76 5.53 0.71
CA ILE A 20 -10.09 4.98 -0.47
C ILE A 20 -9.11 6.03 -1.02
N GLY A 21 -7.89 5.59 -1.36
CA GLY A 21 -6.91 6.39 -2.08
C GLY A 21 -5.81 7.01 -1.21
N CYS A 22 -4.69 7.31 -1.87
CA CYS A 22 -3.51 7.86 -1.22
C CYS A 22 -3.72 9.26 -0.66
N ASP A 23 -4.62 10.05 -1.22
CA ASP A 23 -5.05 11.35 -0.74
C ASP A 23 -5.67 11.29 0.67
N ASN A 24 -6.50 10.28 0.93
CA ASN A 24 -7.01 10.03 2.28
C ASN A 24 -5.92 9.60 3.25
N ILE A 25 -4.96 8.79 2.79
CA ILE A 25 -3.82 8.38 3.61
C ILE A 25 -2.94 9.57 3.97
N ASP A 26 -2.75 10.52 3.05
CA ASP A 26 -2.03 11.76 3.31
C ASP A 26 -2.63 12.52 4.50
N ILE A 27 -3.94 12.72 4.51
CA ILE A 27 -4.64 13.40 5.61
C ILE A 27 -4.49 12.61 6.91
N VAL A 28 -4.79 11.32 6.88
CA VAL A 28 -4.78 10.47 8.10
C VAL A 28 -3.39 10.41 8.71
N MET A 29 -2.34 10.25 7.91
CA MET A 29 -0.98 10.11 8.42
C MET A 29 -0.46 11.41 9.02
N ASN A 30 -0.67 12.54 8.36
CA ASN A 30 -0.26 13.85 8.89
C ASN A 30 -1.01 14.18 10.18
N GLU A 31 -2.32 13.89 10.26
CA GLU A 31 -3.09 14.16 11.47
C GLU A 31 -2.73 13.20 12.64
N LEU A 32 -2.47 11.92 12.36
CA LEU A 32 -2.03 10.98 13.40
C LEU A 32 -0.63 11.33 13.93
N ASP A 33 0.28 11.72 13.04
CA ASP A 33 1.61 12.18 13.46
C ASP A 33 1.50 13.46 14.28
N ALA A 34 0.70 14.43 13.86
CA ALA A 34 0.48 15.67 14.62
C ALA A 34 -0.08 15.40 16.03
N LEU A 35 -1.08 14.51 16.14
CA LEU A 35 -1.62 14.08 17.44
C LEU A 35 -0.57 13.42 18.34
N ALA A 36 0.35 12.65 17.74
CA ALA A 36 1.39 11.97 18.47
C ALA A 36 2.55 12.92 18.87
N ASN A 37 2.95 13.83 17.98
CA ASN A 37 4.26 14.46 17.98
C ASN A 37 4.25 15.99 18.06
N ILE A 38 3.09 16.66 17.92
CA ILE A 38 2.97 18.10 18.08
C ILE A 38 2.35 18.44 19.45
N ASP A 39 2.93 19.41 20.14
CA ASP A 39 2.28 20.06 21.29
C ASP A 39 1.33 21.15 20.78
N PHE A 40 0.01 20.93 20.93
CA PHE A 40 -0.99 21.86 20.40
C PHE A 40 -1.06 23.21 21.15
N ASN A 41 -0.46 23.33 22.34
CA ASN A 41 -0.39 24.60 23.05
C ASN A 41 0.71 25.51 22.45
N THR A 42 1.87 24.93 22.16
CA THR A 42 3.01 25.66 21.58
C THR A 42 3.03 25.61 20.06
N ARG A 43 2.37 24.61 19.45
CA ARG A 43 2.39 24.27 18.02
C ARG A 43 3.78 23.90 17.50
N GLU A 44 4.61 23.36 18.38
CA GLU A 44 5.97 22.90 18.10
C GLU A 44 6.05 21.38 18.23
N GLU A 45 7.06 20.78 17.64
CA GLU A 45 7.38 19.36 17.83
C GLU A 45 7.69 19.08 19.30
N LYS A 46 7.18 17.96 19.81
CA LYS A 46 7.51 17.49 21.16
C LYS A 46 8.99 17.14 21.25
N PRO A 47 9.67 17.41 22.38
CA PRO A 47 11.09 17.08 22.55
C PRO A 47 11.39 15.58 22.40
N GLN A 48 10.40 14.73 22.62
CA GLN A 48 10.48 13.28 22.42
C GLN A 48 9.38 12.85 21.47
N LEU A 49 9.78 12.45 20.26
CA LEU A 49 8.86 11.96 19.25
C LEU A 49 8.43 10.53 19.54
N ARG A 50 7.15 10.25 19.29
CA ARG A 50 6.55 8.92 19.43
C ARG A 50 6.50 8.25 18.09
N GLN A 51 7.11 7.06 17.97
CA GLN A 51 6.97 6.20 16.81
C GLN A 51 5.64 5.44 16.86
N LEU A 52 4.85 5.51 15.80
CA LEU A 52 3.62 4.76 15.63
C LEU A 52 3.90 3.46 14.83
N GLU A 53 3.15 2.41 15.14
CA GLU A 53 3.08 1.19 14.33
C GLU A 53 1.71 1.09 13.67
N LEU A 54 1.70 1.02 12.33
CA LEU A 54 0.47 1.05 11.53
C LEU A 54 0.39 -0.19 10.64
N VAL A 55 -0.76 -0.88 10.69
CA VAL A 55 -1.06 -2.00 9.80
C VAL A 55 -2.38 -1.70 9.10
N ARG A 56 -2.32 -1.46 7.79
CA ARG A 56 -3.52 -1.32 6.98
C ARG A 56 -4.03 -2.69 6.57
N ILE A 57 -5.33 -2.90 6.72
CA ILE A 57 -6.04 -4.10 6.26
C ILE A 57 -6.99 -3.68 5.13
N GLY A 58 -6.91 -4.38 4.00
CA GLY A 58 -7.74 -4.06 2.84
C GLY A 58 -7.97 -5.23 1.89
N THR A 59 -8.44 -4.90 0.70
CA THR A 59 -8.65 -5.84 -0.41
C THR A 59 -7.81 -5.43 -1.61
N CYS A 60 -7.52 -6.38 -2.50
CA CYS A 60 -6.70 -6.12 -3.68
C CYS A 60 -7.12 -7.00 -4.88
N GLY A 61 -6.59 -6.65 -6.04
CA GLY A 61 -6.64 -7.49 -7.24
C GLY A 61 -5.32 -8.22 -7.45
N GLY A 62 -5.33 -9.55 -7.55
CA GLY A 62 -4.15 -10.36 -7.85
C GLY A 62 -3.67 -10.20 -9.30
N LEU A 63 -2.35 -10.28 -9.51
CA LEU A 63 -1.67 -10.09 -10.79
C LEU A 63 -0.76 -11.26 -11.17
N GLN A 64 -0.73 -12.31 -10.37
CA GLN A 64 0.09 -13.50 -10.65
C GLN A 64 -0.76 -14.76 -10.49
N PRO A 65 -0.43 -15.87 -11.19
CA PRO A 65 -1.16 -17.14 -11.04
C PRO A 65 -1.12 -17.69 -9.61
N ASN A 66 -0.07 -17.40 -8.85
CA ASN A 66 0.11 -17.84 -7.47
C ASN A 66 -0.55 -16.91 -6.42
N THR A 67 -1.33 -15.93 -6.87
CA THR A 67 -2.17 -15.09 -6.01
C THR A 67 -3.66 -15.24 -6.35
N PRO A 68 -4.24 -16.44 -6.22
CA PRO A 68 -5.67 -16.67 -6.46
C PRO A 68 -6.55 -15.91 -5.47
N VAL A 69 -7.84 -15.86 -5.74
CA VAL A 69 -8.82 -15.25 -4.84
C VAL A 69 -8.76 -15.92 -3.46
N GLY A 70 -8.81 -15.11 -2.41
CA GLY A 70 -8.66 -15.53 -1.01
C GLY A 70 -7.22 -15.52 -0.49
N THR A 71 -6.21 -15.32 -1.35
CA THR A 71 -4.81 -15.16 -0.91
C THR A 71 -4.66 -13.90 -0.06
N PHE A 72 -3.93 -14.00 1.04
CA PHE A 72 -3.50 -12.85 1.83
C PHE A 72 -2.12 -12.40 1.35
N ILE A 73 -2.00 -11.11 1.04
CA ILE A 73 -0.75 -10.49 0.59
C ILE A 73 -0.32 -9.44 1.60
N CYS A 74 0.90 -9.58 2.12
CA CYS A 74 1.58 -8.55 2.89
C CYS A 74 2.52 -7.78 1.97
N SER A 75 2.27 -6.50 1.79
CA SER A 75 3.08 -5.63 0.92
C SER A 75 4.44 -5.39 1.55
N GLN A 76 5.47 -6.04 1.02
CA GLN A 76 6.85 -5.79 1.43
C GLN A 76 7.45 -4.58 0.70
N LYS A 77 6.96 -4.30 -0.50
CA LYS A 77 7.35 -3.17 -1.35
C LYS A 77 6.11 -2.62 -2.05
N SER A 78 6.00 -1.31 -2.19
CA SER A 78 4.90 -0.65 -2.88
C SER A 78 5.40 0.26 -3.98
N ILE A 79 4.72 0.25 -5.12
CA ILE A 79 4.93 1.16 -6.25
C ILE A 79 3.76 2.13 -6.27
N GLY A 80 4.00 3.41 -6.01
CA GLY A 80 2.97 4.45 -6.00
C GLY A 80 2.78 5.06 -7.39
N PHE A 81 1.59 4.91 -7.94
CA PHE A 81 1.16 5.62 -9.16
C PHE A 81 0.52 6.98 -8.84
N ASP A 82 0.38 7.28 -7.58
CA ASP A 82 -0.24 8.50 -7.07
C ASP A 82 0.69 9.72 -7.11
N GLY A 83 2.00 9.51 -7.09
CA GLY A 83 3.00 10.57 -7.09
C GLY A 83 3.06 11.40 -5.81
N LEU A 84 2.34 11.03 -4.75
CA LEU A 84 2.19 11.82 -3.52
C LEU A 84 3.55 12.16 -2.89
N LEU A 85 4.45 11.19 -2.80
CA LEU A 85 5.74 11.39 -2.14
C LEU A 85 6.63 12.42 -2.84
N ASN A 86 6.38 12.72 -4.11
CA ASN A 86 7.13 13.74 -4.86
C ASN A 86 6.88 15.17 -4.33
N PHE A 87 5.86 15.37 -3.50
CA PHE A 87 5.56 16.65 -2.84
C PHE A 87 6.26 16.81 -1.47
N TYR A 88 6.96 15.77 -1.00
CA TYR A 88 7.65 15.77 0.30
C TYR A 88 9.16 15.77 0.14
N SER A 89 9.86 16.60 0.96
CA SER A 89 11.32 16.54 1.07
C SER A 89 11.77 15.21 1.67
N GLY A 90 13.01 14.79 1.38
CA GLY A 90 13.53 13.51 1.86
C GLY A 90 13.05 12.27 1.08
N ARG A 91 12.19 12.44 0.08
CA ARG A 91 11.64 11.35 -0.74
C ARG A 91 12.73 10.40 -1.26
N ASN A 92 13.81 10.94 -1.79
CA ASN A 92 14.89 10.12 -2.37
C ASN A 92 15.75 9.38 -1.34
N GLU A 93 15.67 9.76 -0.07
CA GLU A 93 16.37 9.09 1.03
C GLU A 93 15.65 7.82 1.48
N VAL A 94 14.35 7.75 1.23
CA VAL A 94 13.49 6.63 1.66
C VAL A 94 13.07 5.71 0.53
N CYS A 95 13.11 6.15 -0.73
CA CYS A 95 12.68 5.38 -1.90
C CYS A 95 13.77 4.49 -2.49
N ASP A 96 13.35 3.37 -3.09
CA ASP A 96 14.23 2.46 -3.85
C ASP A 96 14.42 2.97 -5.29
N LEU A 97 15.33 3.92 -5.46
CA LEU A 97 15.60 4.57 -6.75
C LEU A 97 16.07 3.60 -7.85
N PRO A 98 16.89 2.55 -7.59
CA PRO A 98 17.21 1.55 -8.58
C PRO A 98 15.99 0.79 -9.10
N PHE A 99 15.07 0.39 -8.20
CA PHE A 99 13.83 -0.30 -8.57
C PHE A 99 12.91 0.61 -9.40
N GLU A 100 12.78 1.89 -9.03
CA GLU A 100 12.02 2.87 -9.80
C GLU A 100 12.51 2.97 -11.24
N ARG A 101 13.83 3.09 -11.42
CA ARG A 101 14.43 3.16 -12.76
C ARG A 101 14.18 1.89 -13.56
N ALA A 102 14.32 0.72 -12.93
CA ALA A 102 14.06 -0.56 -13.59
C ALA A 102 12.60 -0.67 -14.04
N PHE A 103 11.67 -0.29 -13.15
CA PHE A 103 10.24 -0.28 -13.45
C PHE A 103 9.89 0.68 -14.60
N LEU A 104 10.32 1.94 -14.52
CA LEU A 104 10.05 2.93 -15.57
C LEU A 104 10.62 2.53 -16.93
N ASN A 105 11.84 1.98 -16.96
CA ASN A 105 12.46 1.48 -18.18
C ASN A 105 11.67 0.33 -18.80
N HIS A 106 11.19 -0.59 -17.97
CA HIS A 106 10.39 -1.73 -18.42
C HIS A 106 9.03 -1.27 -18.95
N MET A 107 8.37 -0.34 -18.28
CA MET A 107 7.06 0.19 -18.71
C MET A 107 7.16 0.96 -20.03
N GLY A 108 8.29 1.59 -20.29
CA GLY A 108 8.53 2.38 -21.51
C GLY A 108 7.51 3.52 -21.67
N TRP A 109 6.98 4.06 -20.56
CA TRP A 109 6.03 5.15 -20.60
C TRP A 109 6.67 6.44 -21.12
N SER A 110 5.88 7.21 -21.85
CA SER A 110 6.28 8.49 -22.42
C SER A 110 5.13 9.50 -22.33
N GLY A 111 5.45 10.79 -22.54
CA GLY A 111 4.44 11.86 -22.51
C GLY A 111 3.70 11.92 -21.18
N ASN A 112 2.38 12.02 -21.23
CA ASN A 112 1.53 12.16 -20.04
C ASN A 112 1.56 10.94 -19.11
N MET A 113 1.97 9.77 -19.59
CA MET A 113 2.10 8.58 -18.73
C MET A 113 3.27 8.65 -17.75
N CYS A 114 4.22 9.56 -17.96
CA CYS A 114 5.34 9.77 -17.05
C CYS A 114 5.00 10.69 -15.87
N ALA A 115 3.84 11.32 -15.88
CA ALA A 115 3.41 12.23 -14.83
C ALA A 115 2.11 11.74 -14.18
N PRO A 116 2.08 11.59 -12.87
CA PRO A 116 3.16 11.76 -11.90
C PRO A 116 4.14 10.57 -11.93
N ALA A 117 5.43 10.82 -11.75
CA ALA A 117 6.44 9.77 -11.75
C ALA A 117 6.17 8.75 -10.62
N PRO A 118 6.11 7.44 -10.92
CA PRO A 118 6.00 6.43 -9.88
C PRO A 118 7.17 6.48 -8.90
N TYR A 119 6.90 6.15 -7.65
CA TYR A 119 7.91 5.96 -6.64
C TYR A 119 7.81 4.57 -6.01
N VAL A 120 8.93 4.05 -5.52
CA VAL A 120 9.01 2.72 -4.93
C VAL A 120 9.51 2.81 -3.50
N ILE A 121 8.78 2.18 -2.59
CA ILE A 121 9.03 2.26 -1.16
C ILE A 121 8.93 0.88 -0.50
N ASP A 122 9.87 0.58 0.42
CA ASP A 122 9.80 -0.62 1.25
C ASP A 122 8.93 -0.37 2.48
N ALA A 123 8.08 -1.33 2.80
CA ALA A 123 7.39 -1.37 4.07
C ALA A 123 8.37 -1.72 5.21
N ASN A 124 7.95 -1.56 6.46
CA ASN A 124 8.81 -1.86 7.60
C ASN A 124 9.05 -3.37 7.74
N ALA A 125 10.32 -3.79 7.67
CA ALA A 125 10.72 -5.20 7.67
C ALA A 125 10.30 -5.94 8.95
N GLU A 126 10.43 -5.30 10.11
CA GLU A 126 10.04 -5.89 11.40
C GLU A 126 8.53 -6.15 11.46
N LEU A 127 7.70 -5.23 10.99
CA LEU A 127 6.26 -5.44 10.89
C LEU A 127 5.91 -6.55 9.89
N ILE A 128 6.61 -6.62 8.75
CA ILE A 128 6.39 -7.68 7.77
C ILE A 128 6.67 -9.04 8.40
N GLU A 129 7.81 -9.22 9.06
CA GLU A 129 8.16 -10.49 9.72
C GLU A 129 7.10 -10.89 10.75
N ARG A 130 6.66 -9.95 11.58
CA ARG A 130 5.68 -10.19 12.62
C ARG A 130 4.28 -10.49 12.06
N ILE A 131 3.84 -9.75 11.04
CA ILE A 131 2.45 -9.80 10.53
C ILE A 131 2.27 -10.87 9.45
N ALA A 132 3.19 -11.02 8.51
CA ALA A 132 3.01 -11.95 7.39
C ALA A 132 2.99 -13.41 7.84
N GLY A 133 3.91 -13.82 8.73
CA GLY A 133 4.07 -15.23 9.08
C GLY A 133 4.23 -16.11 7.84
N ASP A 134 3.80 -17.38 7.94
CA ASP A 134 3.93 -18.37 6.86
C ASP A 134 2.68 -18.45 5.96
N ASN A 135 1.61 -17.74 6.30
CA ASN A 135 0.31 -17.83 5.62
C ASN A 135 -0.04 -16.62 4.75
N MET A 136 0.90 -15.70 4.55
CA MET A 136 0.73 -14.56 3.65
C MET A 136 1.83 -14.52 2.61
N VAL A 137 1.47 -14.20 1.38
CA VAL A 137 2.44 -13.92 0.32
C VAL A 137 3.08 -12.55 0.60
N ARG A 138 4.41 -12.50 0.63
CA ARG A 138 5.14 -11.22 0.68
C ARG A 138 5.23 -10.70 -0.74
N GLY A 139 4.61 -9.55 -1.01
CA GLY A 139 4.38 -9.08 -2.36
C GLY A 139 4.92 -7.70 -2.66
N VAL A 140 5.06 -7.43 -3.97
CA VAL A 140 5.23 -6.06 -4.51
C VAL A 140 3.86 -5.59 -4.98
N THR A 141 3.36 -4.54 -4.36
CA THR A 141 2.02 -4.02 -4.54
C THR A 141 2.03 -2.72 -5.34
N ILE A 142 1.18 -2.56 -6.33
CA ILE A 142 0.95 -1.25 -6.94
C ILE A 142 -0.21 -0.56 -6.20
N ALA A 143 0.07 0.63 -5.67
CA ALA A 143 -0.94 1.55 -5.18
C ALA A 143 -1.34 2.49 -6.32
N ALA A 144 -2.52 2.25 -6.89
CA ALA A 144 -3.01 2.99 -8.05
C ALA A 144 -3.83 4.21 -7.61
N SER A 145 -3.65 5.34 -8.28
CA SER A 145 -4.38 6.58 -8.04
C SER A 145 -5.85 6.53 -8.49
N GLY A 146 -6.31 5.42 -9.06
CA GLY A 146 -7.69 5.23 -9.50
C GLY A 146 -7.99 3.76 -9.77
N PHE A 147 -9.28 3.42 -9.77
CA PHE A 147 -9.75 2.04 -9.90
C PHE A 147 -9.82 1.55 -11.35
N PHE A 148 -10.13 2.43 -12.31
CA PHE A 148 -10.31 2.07 -13.72
C PHE A 148 -9.02 2.22 -14.53
N GLY A 149 -8.79 3.36 -15.17
CA GLY A 149 -7.63 3.60 -16.04
C GLY A 149 -6.29 3.29 -15.39
N PRO A 150 -5.97 3.79 -14.17
CA PRO A 150 -4.69 3.50 -13.52
C PRO A 150 -4.45 2.02 -13.21
N GLN A 151 -5.51 1.21 -13.12
CA GLN A 151 -5.42 -0.24 -12.99
C GLN A 151 -5.70 -0.97 -14.32
N GLY A 152 -5.64 -0.29 -15.46
CA GLY A 152 -5.83 -0.88 -16.78
C GLY A 152 -7.23 -1.47 -17.00
N ARG A 153 -8.28 -0.87 -16.41
CA ARG A 153 -9.68 -1.22 -16.66
C ARG A 153 -10.27 -0.23 -17.64
N GLU A 154 -10.59 -0.70 -18.83
CA GLU A 154 -11.27 0.08 -19.85
C GLU A 154 -12.77 -0.14 -19.78
N LEU A 155 -13.55 0.95 -19.88
CA LEU A 155 -14.97 0.91 -20.12
C LEU A 155 -15.26 1.67 -21.44
N ARG A 156 -15.79 2.90 -21.35
CA ARG A 156 -16.07 3.74 -22.52
C ARG A 156 -14.87 4.57 -22.97
N ILE A 157 -14.00 4.94 -22.04
CA ILE A 157 -12.81 5.77 -22.32
C ILE A 157 -11.63 4.82 -22.55
N PRO A 158 -10.95 4.90 -23.72
CA PRO A 158 -9.80 4.04 -23.98
C PRO A 158 -8.62 4.37 -23.08
N LEU A 159 -7.79 3.35 -22.83
CA LEU A 159 -6.57 3.50 -22.05
C LEU A 159 -5.47 4.20 -22.86
N ALA A 160 -4.65 5.01 -22.19
CA ALA A 160 -3.47 5.63 -22.81
C ALA A 160 -2.40 4.59 -23.17
N ASP A 161 -2.26 3.53 -22.38
CA ASP A 161 -1.46 2.35 -22.69
C ASP A 161 -2.31 1.08 -22.56
N PRO A 162 -2.88 0.56 -23.65
CA PRO A 162 -3.67 -0.67 -23.63
C PRO A 162 -2.89 -1.92 -23.16
N LYS A 163 -1.56 -1.88 -23.19
CA LYS A 163 -0.67 -2.97 -22.78
C LYS A 163 -0.13 -2.79 -21.34
N GLN A 164 -0.61 -1.80 -20.61
CA GLN A 164 -0.14 -1.51 -19.26
C GLN A 164 -0.10 -2.76 -18.36
N ASN A 165 -1.20 -3.50 -18.31
CA ASN A 165 -1.30 -4.67 -17.42
C ASN A 165 -0.39 -5.81 -17.88
N GLU A 166 -0.27 -6.06 -19.17
CA GLU A 166 0.68 -7.06 -19.73
C GLU A 166 2.11 -6.73 -19.31
N LYS A 167 2.52 -5.46 -19.42
CA LYS A 167 3.84 -5.01 -18.97
C LYS A 167 4.04 -5.21 -17.47
N ILE A 168 3.05 -4.82 -16.65
CA ILE A 168 3.09 -4.94 -15.18
C ILE A 168 3.21 -6.41 -14.76
N GLU A 169 2.45 -7.30 -15.36
CA GLU A 169 2.44 -8.74 -15.08
C GLU A 169 3.77 -9.41 -15.43
N ASN A 170 4.45 -8.93 -16.47
CA ASN A 170 5.74 -9.43 -16.96
C ASN A 170 6.95 -8.72 -16.31
N PHE A 171 6.75 -7.71 -15.48
CA PHE A 171 7.86 -7.04 -14.81
C PHE A 171 8.53 -7.96 -13.80
N GLU A 172 9.85 -8.02 -13.89
CA GLU A 172 10.70 -8.70 -12.92
C GLU A 172 12.00 -7.91 -12.71
N TYR A 173 12.38 -7.71 -11.46
CA TYR A 173 13.63 -7.06 -11.10
C TYR A 173 14.16 -7.63 -9.77
N ASN A 174 15.40 -8.10 -9.75
CA ASN A 174 16.03 -8.70 -8.58
C ASN A 174 15.19 -9.82 -7.91
N GLY A 175 14.49 -10.63 -8.70
CA GLY A 175 13.61 -11.70 -8.21
C GLY A 175 12.25 -11.23 -7.72
N TYR A 176 11.96 -9.94 -7.77
CA TYR A 176 10.65 -9.39 -7.41
C TYR A 176 9.74 -9.34 -8.63
N ARG A 177 8.50 -9.79 -8.44
CA ARG A 177 7.40 -9.62 -9.40
C ARG A 177 6.25 -8.88 -8.73
N ILE A 178 5.49 -8.10 -9.52
CA ILE A 178 4.33 -7.38 -9.01
C ILE A 178 3.20 -8.37 -8.75
N THR A 179 2.69 -8.40 -7.52
CA THR A 179 1.73 -9.41 -7.06
C THR A 179 0.29 -8.95 -7.12
N ASN A 180 0.02 -7.67 -6.90
CA ASN A 180 -1.34 -7.16 -6.75
C ASN A 180 -1.46 -5.65 -6.96
N PHE A 181 -2.71 -5.21 -7.21
CA PHE A 181 -3.14 -3.82 -7.15
C PHE A 181 -3.98 -3.55 -5.90
N GLU A 182 -3.74 -2.40 -5.27
CA GLU A 182 -4.64 -1.72 -4.34
C GLU A 182 -4.48 -0.19 -4.49
N MET A 183 -4.78 0.65 -3.50
CA MET A 183 -4.87 2.09 -3.71
C MET A 183 -4.23 2.95 -2.61
N GLU A 184 -3.51 2.40 -1.61
CA GLU A 184 -3.06 3.15 -0.42
C GLU A 184 -1.66 2.78 0.09
N SER A 185 -1.13 1.60 -0.23
CA SER A 185 0.07 1.04 0.40
C SER A 185 1.33 1.89 0.24
N SER A 186 1.49 2.54 -0.90
CA SER A 186 2.65 3.39 -1.20
C SER A 186 2.68 4.64 -0.31
N ALA A 187 1.56 5.34 -0.21
CA ALA A 187 1.43 6.53 0.63
C ALA A 187 1.63 6.18 2.11
N LEU A 188 1.00 5.09 2.58
CA LEU A 188 1.16 4.65 3.96
C LEU A 188 2.61 4.33 4.31
N ALA A 189 3.28 3.51 3.50
CA ALA A 189 4.68 3.13 3.74
C ALA A 189 5.61 4.34 3.62
N GLY A 190 5.41 5.19 2.61
CA GLY A 190 6.25 6.33 2.33
C GLY A 190 6.17 7.42 3.39
N LEU A 191 4.96 7.87 3.72
CA LEU A 191 4.76 8.88 4.77
C LEU A 191 5.21 8.36 6.14
N SER A 192 4.88 7.11 6.48
CA SER A 192 5.37 6.51 7.73
C SER A 192 6.88 6.56 7.82
N ARG A 193 7.59 6.23 6.75
CA ARG A 193 9.05 6.22 6.74
C ARG A 193 9.64 7.63 6.85
N LEU A 194 9.05 8.62 6.17
CA LEU A 194 9.46 10.03 6.28
C LEU A 194 9.24 10.58 7.69
N MET A 195 8.16 10.17 8.37
CA MET A 195 7.81 10.60 9.74
C MET A 195 8.49 9.76 10.84
N GLY A 196 9.28 8.75 10.49
CA GLY A 196 9.93 7.86 11.46
C GLY A 196 9.00 6.82 12.09
N HIS A 197 7.87 6.52 11.47
CA HIS A 197 6.92 5.48 11.87
C HIS A 197 7.19 4.13 11.19
N LYS A 198 6.54 3.08 11.68
CA LYS A 198 6.55 1.75 11.07
C LYS A 198 5.21 1.47 10.43
N ALA A 199 5.20 1.01 9.17
CA ALA A 199 3.96 0.63 8.51
C ALA A 199 4.11 -0.57 7.57
N THR A 200 3.03 -1.32 7.42
CA THR A 200 2.82 -2.30 6.35
C THR A 200 1.34 -2.37 5.96
N THR A 201 1.07 -2.92 4.78
CA THR A 201 -0.28 -3.16 4.29
C THR A 201 -0.49 -4.66 4.09
N VAL A 202 -1.62 -5.18 4.55
CA VAL A 202 -2.08 -6.53 4.24
C VAL A 202 -3.42 -6.47 3.50
N CYS A 203 -3.52 -7.24 2.42
CA CYS A 203 -4.72 -7.28 1.61
C CYS A 203 -5.14 -8.71 1.33
N MET A 204 -6.45 -8.90 1.20
CA MET A 204 -7.01 -10.13 0.64
C MET A 204 -7.30 -9.94 -0.85
N VAL A 205 -6.88 -10.89 -1.66
CA VAL A 205 -7.21 -10.93 -3.09
C VAL A 205 -8.70 -11.25 -3.25
N ILE A 206 -9.46 -10.31 -3.83
CA ILE A 206 -10.89 -10.48 -4.11
C ILE A 206 -11.20 -10.70 -5.60
N ALA A 207 -10.24 -10.42 -6.45
CA ALA A 207 -10.32 -10.69 -7.89
C ALA A 207 -8.92 -10.95 -8.45
N ASN A 208 -8.79 -11.87 -9.40
CA ASN A 208 -7.57 -12.10 -10.15
C ASN A 208 -7.89 -12.20 -11.64
N ARG A 209 -7.31 -11.29 -12.44
CA ARG A 209 -7.62 -11.16 -13.87
C ARG A 209 -7.02 -12.29 -14.71
N LEU A 210 -5.82 -12.75 -14.35
CA LEU A 210 -5.12 -13.78 -15.12
C LEU A 210 -5.89 -15.09 -15.14
N ILE A 211 -6.48 -15.46 -13.99
CA ILE A 211 -7.26 -16.69 -13.85
C ILE A 211 -8.77 -16.44 -13.93
N LYS A 212 -9.18 -15.18 -14.22
CA LYS A 212 -10.59 -14.75 -14.37
C LYS A 212 -11.47 -15.12 -13.18
N GLU A 213 -10.93 -15.03 -11.97
CA GLU A 213 -11.65 -15.27 -10.73
C GLU A 213 -12.07 -13.95 -10.07
N ALA A 214 -13.27 -13.96 -9.48
CA ALA A 214 -13.75 -12.89 -8.61
C ALA A 214 -14.63 -13.49 -7.49
N ASN A 215 -14.48 -12.97 -6.28
CA ASN A 215 -15.28 -13.33 -5.12
C ASN A 215 -16.10 -12.14 -4.65
N THR A 216 -17.41 -12.18 -4.87
CA THR A 216 -18.35 -11.17 -4.39
C THR A 216 -18.77 -11.38 -2.93
N GLY A 217 -18.55 -12.60 -2.40
CA GLY A 217 -18.87 -12.99 -1.02
C GLY A 217 -17.72 -12.91 -0.01
N TYR A 218 -16.70 -12.10 -0.27
CA TYR A 218 -15.44 -12.06 0.47
C TYR A 218 -15.54 -11.63 1.95
N LYS A 219 -16.69 -11.16 2.41
CA LYS A 219 -16.87 -10.60 3.77
C LYS A 219 -16.47 -11.58 4.88
N ASN A 220 -16.82 -12.84 4.76
CA ASN A 220 -16.47 -13.85 5.78
C ASN A 220 -14.96 -14.16 5.81
N THR A 221 -14.29 -14.07 4.66
CA THR A 221 -12.85 -14.35 4.56
C THR A 221 -12.02 -13.16 5.07
N ILE A 222 -12.50 -11.92 4.91
CA ILE A 222 -11.80 -10.74 5.44
C ILE A 222 -11.74 -10.74 6.96
N ASP A 223 -12.76 -11.31 7.64
CA ASP A 223 -12.77 -11.45 9.10
C ASP A 223 -11.62 -12.33 9.59
N THR A 224 -11.25 -13.36 8.82
CA THR A 224 -10.08 -14.19 9.10
C THR A 224 -8.78 -13.39 8.99
N LEU A 225 -8.65 -12.54 7.96
CA LEU A 225 -7.48 -11.66 7.82
C LEU A 225 -7.39 -10.67 8.98
N ILE A 226 -8.51 -10.01 9.32
CA ILE A 226 -8.58 -9.07 10.45
C ILE A 226 -8.13 -9.74 11.74
N LYS A 227 -8.69 -10.92 12.05
CA LYS A 227 -8.34 -11.67 13.25
C LYS A 227 -6.86 -12.06 13.26
N THR A 228 -6.33 -12.55 12.13
CA THR A 228 -4.92 -12.92 12.00
C THR A 228 -4.01 -11.74 12.28
N VAL A 229 -4.31 -10.56 11.75
CA VAL A 229 -3.53 -9.35 11.99
C VAL A 229 -3.61 -8.93 13.45
N LEU A 230 -4.82 -8.87 14.03
CA LEU A 230 -5.03 -8.51 15.43
C LEU A 230 -4.29 -9.46 16.40
N ASP A 231 -4.19 -10.74 16.07
CA ASP A 231 -3.46 -11.72 16.88
C ASP A 231 -1.93 -11.54 16.82
N ARG A 232 -1.42 -10.83 15.80
CA ARG A 232 0.02 -10.62 15.55
C ARG A 232 0.52 -9.20 15.82
N ILE A 233 -0.36 -8.27 16.08
CA ILE A 233 0.00 -6.89 16.46
C ILE A 233 0.69 -6.84 17.83
#